data_83315f6e8f613ef728a8ce335c51fbea
#
_entry.id   83315f6e8f613ef728a8ce335c51fbea
#
_cell.length_a   1.000
_cell.length_b   1.000
_cell.length_c   1.000
_cell.angle_alpha   90.00
_cell.angle_beta   90.00
_cell.angle_gamma   90.00
#
_symmetry.space_group_name_H-M   'P 1'
#
loop_
_entity.id
_entity.type
_entity.pdbx_description
1 polymer ?
#
loop_
_entity_poly.entity_id
_entity_poly.type
_entity_poly.pdbx_seq_one_letter_code
_entity_poly.pdbx_strand_id
1 'polypeptide(L)'
;MKYLDIGQLSKLDREDFLKIKPYPYYNHEGVLTGEGFQDLLANMPPIELFKHNFGYERRAGQAPHDRYSLEYEPGMPVPQAWQDFIAEMRSDPYREQIARLLGAKKVEFRFHWHYTPSGCDVSPHCDAAREHGSHLFYFNSSEDWDPAWGGSTLVLDDGGRLDYNSAPDFDEFDAAIECNSIGNYSSLMLRTDHAWHAVRAINCPEGALRRVFIVVVNPVSLFWKVRDRVIGKKIQRL
;
A
#
# COMPACT_ATOMS: atom_id res chain seq x y z
N MET A 1 -3.49 -17.46 -13.65
CA MET A 1 -2.33 -16.62 -13.37
C MET A 1 -1.49 -17.36 -12.33
N LYS A 2 -0.19 -17.16 -12.31
CA LYS A 2 0.68 -17.84 -11.33
C LYS A 2 0.56 -17.22 -9.95
N TYR A 3 0.56 -15.89 -9.90
CA TYR A 3 0.66 -15.15 -8.64
C TYR A 3 -0.70 -14.70 -8.10
N LEU A 4 -1.62 -14.25 -8.96
CA LEU A 4 -2.90 -13.66 -8.55
C LEU A 4 -4.05 -14.66 -8.63
N ASP A 5 -4.82 -14.78 -7.54
CA ASP A 5 -6.15 -15.37 -7.55
C ASP A 5 -7.19 -14.27 -7.81
N ILE A 6 -7.43 -13.97 -9.08
CA ILE A 6 -8.41 -12.97 -9.49
C ILE A 6 -9.83 -13.32 -9.03
N GLY A 7 -10.10 -14.60 -8.81
CA GLY A 7 -11.39 -15.06 -8.28
C GLY A 7 -11.72 -14.45 -6.92
N GLN A 8 -10.73 -14.20 -6.07
CA GLN A 8 -10.95 -13.54 -4.77
C GLN A 8 -11.44 -12.09 -4.97
N LEU A 9 -10.80 -11.33 -5.85
CA LEU A 9 -11.23 -9.95 -6.15
C LEU A 9 -12.58 -9.90 -6.86
N SER A 10 -12.88 -10.85 -7.73
CA SER A 10 -14.15 -10.89 -8.47
C SER A 10 -15.37 -11.21 -7.61
N LYS A 11 -15.18 -11.90 -6.48
CA LYS A 11 -16.24 -12.20 -5.51
C LYS A 11 -16.67 -10.97 -4.71
N LEU A 12 -15.83 -9.91 -4.68
CA LEU A 12 -16.16 -8.70 -3.95
C LEU A 12 -17.26 -7.94 -4.67
N ASP A 13 -18.39 -7.75 -4.01
CA ASP A 13 -19.42 -6.84 -4.49
C ASP A 13 -19.00 -5.39 -4.28
N ARG A 14 -19.11 -4.58 -5.33
CA ARG A 14 -18.70 -3.16 -5.28
C ARG A 14 -19.61 -2.33 -4.37
N GLU A 15 -20.91 -2.60 -4.38
CA GLU A 15 -21.86 -1.84 -3.57
C GLU A 15 -21.63 -2.11 -2.08
N ASP A 16 -21.34 -3.36 -1.72
CA ASP A 16 -21.01 -3.72 -0.36
C ASP A 16 -19.66 -3.17 0.06
N PHE A 17 -18.66 -3.20 -0.82
CA PHE A 17 -17.36 -2.55 -0.59
C PHE A 17 -17.52 -1.06 -0.25
N LEU A 18 -18.36 -0.32 -0.99
CA LEU A 18 -18.59 1.11 -0.77
C LEU A 18 -19.34 1.44 0.53
N LYS A 19 -20.00 0.47 1.14
CA LYS A 19 -20.70 0.64 2.44
C LYS A 19 -19.79 0.46 3.65
N ILE A 20 -18.58 -0.10 3.47
CA ILE A 20 -17.64 -0.35 4.56
C ILE A 20 -17.23 0.97 5.21
N LYS A 21 -17.20 0.97 6.55
CA LYS A 21 -16.84 2.14 7.36
C LYS A 21 -15.47 1.91 8.02
N PRO A 22 -14.75 2.99 8.33
CA PRO A 22 -15.05 4.42 8.14
C PRO A 22 -14.99 4.90 6.69
N TYR A 23 -14.30 4.19 5.83
CA TYR A 23 -14.23 4.43 4.39
C TYR A 23 -14.12 3.07 3.68
N PRO A 24 -14.31 2.97 2.36
CA PRO A 24 -14.20 1.70 1.64
C PRO A 24 -12.79 1.13 1.71
N TYR A 25 -12.61 0.05 2.43
CA TYR A 25 -11.38 -0.74 2.49
C TYR A 25 -11.71 -2.23 2.55
N TYR A 26 -10.74 -3.05 2.21
CA TYR A 26 -10.87 -4.49 2.23
C TYR A 26 -9.56 -5.12 2.67
N ASN A 27 -9.60 -5.89 3.74
CA ASN A 27 -8.44 -6.64 4.23
C ASN A 27 -8.75 -8.13 4.15
N HIS A 28 -8.08 -8.83 3.26
CA HIS A 28 -8.41 -10.23 2.92
C HIS A 28 -7.19 -11.08 2.69
N GLU A 29 -7.35 -12.38 2.98
CA GLU A 29 -6.36 -13.39 2.70
C GLU A 29 -6.56 -13.99 1.31
N GLY A 30 -5.46 -14.41 0.66
CA GLY A 30 -5.51 -15.27 -0.51
C GLY A 30 -5.75 -14.54 -1.84
N VAL A 31 -5.52 -13.23 -1.93
CA VAL A 31 -5.47 -12.52 -3.23
C VAL A 31 -4.26 -12.98 -4.06
N LEU A 32 -3.18 -13.40 -3.41
CA LEU A 32 -2.15 -14.18 -4.07
C LEU A 32 -2.46 -15.67 -3.94
N THR A 33 -2.10 -16.44 -4.97
CA THR A 33 -2.09 -17.90 -4.84
C THR A 33 -1.09 -18.32 -3.78
N GLY A 34 -1.29 -19.46 -3.12
CA GLY A 34 -0.32 -19.95 -2.12
C GLY A 34 1.08 -20.15 -2.70
N GLU A 35 1.18 -20.72 -3.91
CA GLU A 35 2.45 -20.91 -4.61
C GLU A 35 3.08 -19.54 -4.97
N GLY A 36 2.28 -18.62 -5.50
CA GLY A 36 2.72 -17.27 -5.86
C GLY A 36 3.24 -16.49 -4.65
N PHE A 37 2.55 -16.56 -3.52
CA PHE A 37 3.00 -15.93 -2.28
C PHE A 37 4.35 -16.47 -1.82
N GLN A 38 4.53 -17.78 -1.80
CA GLN A 38 5.80 -18.41 -1.38
C GLN A 38 6.95 -18.08 -2.34
N ASP A 39 6.69 -18.07 -3.65
CA ASP A 39 7.70 -17.70 -4.64
C ASP A 39 8.15 -16.24 -4.49
N LEU A 40 7.21 -15.31 -4.28
CA LEU A 40 7.53 -13.91 -4.04
C LEU A 40 8.26 -13.70 -2.72
N LEU A 41 7.85 -14.39 -1.65
CA LEU A 41 8.47 -14.32 -0.34
C LEU A 41 9.93 -14.82 -0.36
N ALA A 42 10.17 -15.92 -1.08
CA ALA A 42 11.52 -16.48 -1.25
C ALA A 42 12.44 -15.60 -2.10
N ASN A 43 11.86 -14.72 -2.93
CA ASN A 43 12.58 -13.85 -3.87
C ASN A 43 12.43 -12.36 -3.55
N MET A 44 12.30 -11.98 -2.27
CA MET A 44 12.19 -10.56 -1.88
C MET A 44 13.39 -9.75 -2.44
N PRO A 45 13.13 -8.52 -2.99
CA PRO A 45 14.20 -7.67 -3.46
C PRO A 45 15.22 -7.37 -2.35
N PRO A 46 16.54 -7.49 -2.65
CA PRO A 46 17.57 -7.25 -1.65
C PRO A 46 17.62 -5.76 -1.24
N ILE A 47 17.92 -5.51 0.04
CA ILE A 47 17.84 -4.17 0.64
C ILE A 47 18.78 -3.15 -0.02
N GLU A 48 19.83 -3.61 -0.67
CA GLU A 48 20.81 -2.79 -1.38
C GLU A 48 20.19 -2.02 -2.56
N LEU A 49 19.04 -2.45 -3.06
CA LEU A 49 18.28 -1.75 -4.09
C LEU A 49 17.46 -0.58 -3.54
N PHE A 50 17.28 -0.50 -2.22
CA PHE A 50 16.37 0.45 -1.59
C PHE A 50 17.05 1.77 -1.27
N LYS A 51 16.28 2.85 -1.39
CA LYS A 51 16.64 4.17 -0.88
C LYS A 51 16.34 4.24 0.61
N HIS A 52 17.24 4.87 1.35
CA HIS A 52 17.07 5.18 2.77
C HIS A 52 16.27 6.48 2.90
N ASN A 53 15.02 6.41 3.34
CA ASN A 53 14.17 7.57 3.56
C ASN A 53 13.93 7.74 5.06
N PHE A 54 14.83 8.45 5.73
CA PHE A 54 14.79 8.70 7.17
C PHE A 54 14.88 10.19 7.45
N GLY A 55 14.05 10.69 8.36
CA GLY A 55 14.04 12.08 8.81
C GLY A 55 13.56 13.09 7.76
N TYR A 56 12.85 12.65 6.71
CA TYR A 56 12.31 13.57 5.70
C TYR A 56 11.02 14.20 6.18
N GLU A 57 10.98 15.54 6.21
CA GLU A 57 9.75 16.30 6.45
C GLU A 57 8.69 15.97 5.41
N ARG A 58 7.47 15.80 5.87
CA ARG A 58 6.28 15.57 5.07
C ARG A 58 5.42 16.82 4.99
N ARG A 59 4.38 16.76 4.15
CA ARG A 59 3.43 17.86 3.99
C ARG A 59 2.65 18.11 5.29
N ALA A 60 2.17 19.34 5.44
CA ALA A 60 1.29 19.76 6.53
C ALA A 60 1.83 19.46 7.93
N GLY A 61 3.15 19.32 8.09
CA GLY A 61 3.76 19.02 9.39
C GLY A 61 3.67 17.56 9.82
N GLN A 62 3.26 16.66 8.93
CA GLN A 62 3.22 15.23 9.24
C GLN A 62 4.62 14.68 9.55
N ALA A 63 4.71 13.78 10.53
CA ALA A 63 5.95 13.13 10.91
C ALA A 63 6.58 12.35 9.76
N PRO A 64 7.91 12.19 9.72
CA PRO A 64 8.58 11.35 8.74
C PRO A 64 8.01 9.93 8.74
N HIS A 65 7.91 9.34 7.57
CA HIS A 65 7.64 7.90 7.44
C HIS A 65 8.95 7.20 7.16
N ASP A 66 9.71 6.95 8.20
CA ASP A 66 11.06 6.40 8.12
C ASP A 66 11.03 4.94 7.65
N ARG A 67 11.70 4.68 6.54
CA ARG A 67 11.74 3.36 5.90
C ARG A 67 12.79 3.26 4.81
N TYR A 68 13.10 2.04 4.43
CA TYR A 68 13.71 1.74 3.14
C TYR A 68 12.61 1.65 2.09
N SER A 69 12.77 2.30 0.95
CA SER A 69 11.78 2.24 -0.13
C SER A 69 12.41 1.97 -1.48
N LEU A 70 11.74 1.17 -2.29
CA LEU A 70 12.10 0.89 -3.69
C LEU A 70 10.87 1.13 -4.56
N GLU A 71 10.93 2.10 -5.47
CA GLU A 71 9.92 2.28 -6.52
C GLU A 71 10.37 1.51 -7.76
N TYR A 72 9.47 0.66 -8.29
CA TYR A 72 9.77 -0.13 -9.48
C TYR A 72 9.83 0.72 -10.74
N GLU A 73 10.92 0.59 -11.46
CA GLU A 73 11.07 1.07 -12.83
C GLU A 73 11.44 -0.10 -13.77
N PRO A 74 10.95 -0.10 -15.03
CA PRO A 74 11.33 -1.12 -15.99
C PRO A 74 12.85 -1.21 -16.17
N GLY A 75 13.38 -2.42 -16.14
CA GLY A 75 14.83 -2.68 -16.26
C GLY A 75 15.58 -2.69 -14.93
N MET A 76 14.92 -2.47 -13.80
CA MET A 76 15.53 -2.66 -12.50
C MET A 76 15.91 -4.13 -12.25
N PRO A 77 17.02 -4.41 -11.55
CA PRO A 77 17.48 -5.76 -11.26
C PRO A 77 16.74 -6.42 -10.10
N VAL A 78 15.41 -6.26 -10.05
CA VAL A 78 14.58 -7.02 -9.10
C VAL A 78 14.45 -8.48 -9.56
N PRO A 79 14.28 -9.45 -8.63
CA PRO A 79 14.15 -10.86 -8.97
C PRO A 79 13.04 -11.12 -10.01
N GLN A 80 13.23 -12.13 -10.86
CA GLN A 80 12.31 -12.44 -11.95
C GLN A 80 10.88 -12.71 -11.48
N ALA A 81 10.69 -13.38 -10.35
CA ALA A 81 9.37 -13.60 -9.75
C ALA A 81 8.58 -12.29 -9.58
N TRP A 82 9.25 -11.23 -9.14
CA TRP A 82 8.62 -9.91 -8.98
C TRP A 82 8.33 -9.22 -10.31
N GLN A 83 9.20 -9.39 -11.32
CA GLN A 83 8.93 -8.86 -12.65
C GLN A 83 7.70 -9.53 -13.28
N ASP A 84 7.57 -10.85 -13.13
CA ASP A 84 6.44 -11.64 -13.63
C ASP A 84 5.14 -11.27 -12.88
N PHE A 85 5.20 -11.10 -11.55
CA PHE A 85 4.08 -10.66 -10.75
C PHE A 85 3.60 -9.26 -11.15
N ILE A 86 4.51 -8.31 -11.35
CA ILE A 86 4.18 -6.96 -11.83
C ILE A 86 3.56 -7.02 -13.23
N ALA A 87 4.03 -7.92 -14.09
CA ALA A 87 3.42 -8.14 -15.40
C ALA A 87 1.98 -8.67 -15.29
N GLU A 88 1.71 -9.61 -14.37
CA GLU A 88 0.35 -10.07 -14.07
C GLU A 88 -0.54 -8.92 -13.57
N MET A 89 -0.05 -8.08 -12.66
CA MET A 89 -0.81 -6.90 -12.17
C MET A 89 -1.09 -5.87 -13.26
N ARG A 90 -0.23 -5.75 -14.26
CA ARG A 90 -0.44 -4.87 -15.41
C ARG A 90 -1.38 -5.46 -16.46
N SER A 91 -1.75 -6.73 -16.36
CA SER A 91 -2.67 -7.39 -17.26
C SER A 91 -4.13 -6.95 -17.03
N ASP A 92 -4.98 -7.17 -18.02
CA ASP A 92 -6.38 -6.74 -17.96
C ASP A 92 -7.17 -7.37 -16.80
N PRO A 93 -7.03 -8.67 -16.46
CA PRO A 93 -7.81 -9.26 -15.38
C PRO A 93 -7.69 -8.54 -14.03
N TYR A 94 -6.47 -8.22 -13.60
CA TYR A 94 -6.27 -7.47 -12.35
C TYR A 94 -6.71 -6.02 -12.50
N ARG A 95 -6.33 -5.38 -13.61
CA ARG A 95 -6.67 -3.97 -13.88
C ARG A 95 -8.17 -3.73 -13.87
N GLU A 96 -8.95 -4.62 -14.49
CA GLU A 96 -10.42 -4.53 -14.56
C GLU A 96 -11.04 -4.67 -13.17
N GLN A 97 -10.58 -5.62 -12.35
CA GLN A 97 -11.13 -5.79 -11.00
C GLN A 97 -10.84 -4.57 -10.11
N ILE A 98 -9.61 -4.04 -10.15
CA ILE A 98 -9.26 -2.84 -9.38
C ILE A 98 -10.05 -1.63 -9.88
N ALA A 99 -10.15 -1.43 -11.20
CA ALA A 99 -10.94 -0.35 -11.78
C ALA A 99 -12.42 -0.46 -11.37
N ARG A 100 -13.00 -1.67 -11.41
CA ARG A 100 -14.39 -1.94 -10.99
C ARG A 100 -14.60 -1.60 -9.51
N LEU A 101 -13.78 -2.13 -8.63
CA LEU A 101 -13.93 -1.92 -7.18
C LEU A 101 -13.78 -0.46 -6.80
N LEU A 102 -12.74 0.21 -7.30
CA LEU A 102 -12.50 1.61 -6.98
C LEU A 102 -13.35 2.60 -7.80
N GLY A 103 -14.14 2.13 -8.79
CA GLY A 103 -15.03 2.98 -9.59
C GLY A 103 -14.31 3.84 -10.63
N ALA A 104 -13.15 3.41 -11.10
CA ALA A 104 -12.39 4.08 -12.15
C ALA A 104 -12.72 3.53 -13.54
N LYS A 105 -12.68 4.39 -14.58
CA LYS A 105 -12.83 3.92 -15.96
C LYS A 105 -11.58 3.19 -16.47
N LYS A 106 -10.41 3.70 -16.12
CA LYS A 106 -9.08 3.14 -16.45
C LYS A 106 -8.10 3.50 -15.34
N VAL A 107 -7.21 2.57 -15.02
CA VAL A 107 -6.20 2.75 -13.98
C VAL A 107 -4.80 2.49 -14.52
N GLU A 108 -3.83 3.18 -13.93
CA GLU A 108 -2.40 2.95 -14.09
C GLU A 108 -1.82 2.66 -12.71
N PHE A 109 -0.80 1.81 -12.64
CA PHE A 109 -0.19 1.39 -11.39
C PHE A 109 1.24 1.89 -11.25
N ARG A 110 1.61 2.29 -10.02
CA ARG A 110 2.99 2.41 -9.55
C ARG A 110 3.19 1.34 -8.49
N PHE A 111 4.38 0.81 -8.40
CA PHE A 111 4.71 -0.31 -7.52
C PHE A 111 5.87 0.08 -6.62
N HIS A 112 5.71 -0.18 -5.31
CA HIS A 112 6.70 0.17 -4.31
C HIS A 112 6.88 -1.00 -3.33
N TRP A 113 8.11 -1.21 -2.88
CA TRP A 113 8.40 -2.00 -1.68
C TRP A 113 8.79 -1.05 -0.56
N HIS A 114 8.23 -1.27 0.61
CA HIS A 114 8.60 -0.58 1.83
C HIS A 114 9.08 -1.61 2.85
N TYR A 115 10.32 -1.44 3.34
CA TYR A 115 10.87 -2.20 4.45
C TYR A 115 11.05 -1.24 5.62
N THR A 116 10.39 -1.52 6.74
CA THR A 116 10.36 -0.63 7.90
C THR A 116 11.00 -1.32 9.10
N PRO A 117 12.09 -0.77 9.65
CA PRO A 117 12.77 -1.33 10.82
C PRO A 117 12.08 -0.95 12.13
N SER A 118 12.61 -1.46 13.24
CA SER A 118 12.20 -1.10 14.61
C SER A 118 12.34 0.40 14.87
N GLY A 119 11.47 0.95 15.69
CA GLY A 119 11.43 2.36 16.07
C GLY A 119 10.73 3.27 15.06
N CYS A 120 10.40 2.78 13.87
CA CYS A 120 9.75 3.56 12.83
C CYS A 120 8.23 3.35 12.84
N ASP A 121 7.51 4.36 12.40
CA ASP A 121 6.06 4.37 12.26
C ASP A 121 5.61 4.92 10.90
N VAL A 122 4.31 4.93 10.70
CA VAL A 122 3.64 5.66 9.63
C VAL A 122 2.56 6.51 10.30
N SER A 123 2.82 7.81 10.44
CA SER A 123 1.86 8.74 11.06
C SER A 123 0.52 8.74 10.33
N PRO A 124 -0.60 9.07 11.01
CA PRO A 124 -1.91 9.14 10.38
C PRO A 124 -1.91 10.07 9.17
N HIS A 125 -2.38 9.56 8.03
CA HIS A 125 -2.46 10.33 6.79
C HIS A 125 -3.50 9.75 5.83
N CYS A 126 -3.90 10.57 4.86
CA CYS A 126 -4.57 10.13 3.65
C CYS A 126 -3.60 10.14 2.48
N ASP A 127 -3.76 9.22 1.55
CA ASP A 127 -2.99 9.18 0.31
C ASP A 127 -3.19 10.46 -0.51
N ALA A 128 -2.27 10.73 -1.44
CA ALA A 128 -2.31 11.96 -2.23
C ALA A 128 -3.62 12.08 -3.03
N ALA A 129 -4.17 13.31 -3.12
CA ALA A 129 -5.45 13.58 -3.78
C ALA A 129 -5.52 13.16 -5.26
N ARG A 130 -4.37 12.95 -5.92
CA ARG A 130 -4.31 12.44 -7.30
C ARG A 130 -4.45 10.93 -7.41
N GLU A 131 -4.29 10.21 -6.32
CA GLU A 131 -4.38 8.77 -6.25
C GLU A 131 -5.85 8.35 -6.12
N HIS A 132 -6.19 7.19 -6.62
CA HIS A 132 -7.55 6.66 -6.57
C HIS A 132 -7.71 5.61 -5.48
N GLY A 133 -6.61 5.06 -5.03
CA GLY A 133 -6.52 4.09 -3.95
C GLY A 133 -5.18 3.40 -3.94
N SER A 134 -5.03 2.49 -3.01
CA SER A 134 -3.83 1.67 -2.83
C SER A 134 -4.19 0.21 -2.52
N HIS A 135 -3.38 -0.73 -3.01
CA HIS A 135 -3.49 -2.14 -2.67
C HIS A 135 -2.17 -2.60 -2.07
N LEU A 136 -2.19 -2.91 -0.77
CA LEU A 136 -1.04 -3.32 0.01
C LEU A 136 -1.00 -4.84 0.12
N PHE A 137 0.16 -5.44 -0.09
CA PHE A 137 0.42 -6.86 0.11
C PHE A 137 1.49 -7.03 1.17
N TYR A 138 1.26 -7.90 2.14
CA TYR A 138 2.15 -8.10 3.29
C TYR A 138 3.01 -9.33 3.08
N PHE A 139 4.33 -9.20 3.34
CA PHE A 139 5.32 -10.23 3.09
C PHE A 139 6.13 -10.62 4.35
N ASN A 140 5.55 -10.44 5.52
CA ASN A 140 5.98 -11.11 6.73
C ASN A 140 5.05 -12.29 7.01
N SER A 141 5.55 -13.32 7.65
CA SER A 141 4.80 -14.49 8.07
C SER A 141 4.97 -14.74 9.57
N SER A 142 4.23 -15.68 10.13
CA SER A 142 4.41 -16.09 11.53
C SER A 142 5.79 -16.71 11.82
N GLU A 143 6.59 -17.01 10.80
CA GLU A 143 7.95 -17.53 10.96
C GLU A 143 8.98 -16.42 11.22
N ASP A 144 8.70 -15.20 10.75
CA ASP A 144 9.65 -14.08 10.80
C ASP A 144 9.08 -12.79 11.40
N TRP A 145 7.83 -12.82 11.86
CA TRP A 145 7.16 -11.66 12.46
C TRP A 145 6.20 -12.06 13.60
N ASP A 146 6.43 -11.51 14.77
CA ASP A 146 5.47 -11.60 15.87
C ASP A 146 4.48 -10.42 15.79
N PRO A 147 3.17 -10.62 15.73
CA PRO A 147 2.18 -9.55 15.77
C PRO A 147 2.36 -8.59 16.97
N ALA A 148 2.89 -9.06 18.09
CA ALA A 148 3.18 -8.22 19.25
C ALA A 148 4.24 -7.14 18.99
N TRP A 149 5.05 -7.26 17.93
CA TRP A 149 5.98 -6.21 17.50
C TRP A 149 5.30 -5.04 16.83
N GLY A 150 4.00 -5.14 16.56
CA GLY A 150 3.21 -4.14 15.83
C GLY A 150 3.40 -4.25 14.32
N GLY A 151 3.29 -3.13 13.63
CA GLY A 151 3.43 -3.07 12.17
C GLY A 151 2.14 -3.32 11.41
N SER A 152 1.01 -3.55 12.09
CA SER A 152 -0.29 -3.66 11.43
C SER A 152 -0.69 -2.32 10.80
N THR A 153 -1.30 -2.39 9.62
CA THR A 153 -1.96 -1.23 9.03
C THR A 153 -3.23 -0.93 9.80
N LEU A 154 -3.39 0.31 10.24
CA LEU A 154 -4.57 0.80 10.93
C LEU A 154 -5.45 1.58 9.96
N VAL A 155 -6.73 1.26 9.95
CA VAL A 155 -7.81 2.05 9.34
C VAL A 155 -8.38 2.92 10.44
N LEU A 156 -8.32 4.25 10.26
CA LEU A 156 -8.66 5.22 11.30
C LEU A 156 -9.97 5.92 10.95
N ASP A 157 -10.82 6.11 11.96
CA ASP A 157 -12.09 6.81 11.83
C ASP A 157 -11.97 8.21 12.49
N ASP A 158 -12.10 9.26 11.68
CA ASP A 158 -12.11 10.66 12.13
C ASP A 158 -13.53 11.22 12.29
N GLY A 159 -14.56 10.42 12.06
CA GLY A 159 -15.95 10.88 12.02
C GLY A 159 -16.22 11.95 10.97
N GLY A 160 -15.35 12.06 9.98
CA GLY A 160 -15.44 13.06 8.91
C GLY A 160 -15.03 14.49 9.35
N ARG A 161 -14.23 14.65 10.41
CA ARG A 161 -13.91 15.93 11.02
C ARG A 161 -12.59 16.55 10.58
N LEU A 162 -11.59 15.71 10.22
CA LEU A 162 -10.23 16.17 9.99
C LEU A 162 -10.01 16.55 8.52
N ASP A 163 -9.22 17.60 8.31
CA ASP A 163 -8.75 17.97 6.98
C ASP A 163 -7.64 17.00 6.54
N TYR A 164 -7.79 16.38 5.39
CA TYR A 164 -6.81 15.42 4.84
C TYR A 164 -5.40 15.99 4.65
N ASN A 165 -5.24 17.32 4.67
CA ASN A 165 -3.96 18.02 4.65
C ASN A 165 -3.44 18.38 6.06
N SER A 166 -4.02 17.83 7.11
CA SER A 166 -3.54 18.04 8.49
C SER A 166 -2.57 16.96 8.93
N ALA A 167 -2.02 17.11 10.13
CA ALA A 167 -1.11 16.16 10.77
C ALA A 167 -1.68 15.77 12.15
N PRO A 168 -2.79 14.98 12.20
CA PRO A 168 -3.40 14.58 13.45
C PRO A 168 -2.55 13.53 14.16
N ASP A 169 -2.64 13.54 15.49
CA ASP A 169 -2.14 12.47 16.33
C ASP A 169 -3.15 11.31 16.42
N PHE A 170 -2.71 10.14 16.90
CA PHE A 170 -3.55 8.94 16.98
C PHE A 170 -4.76 9.08 17.92
N ASP A 171 -4.70 9.95 18.90
CA ASP A 171 -5.77 10.21 19.87
C ASP A 171 -6.89 11.13 19.36
N GLU A 172 -6.71 11.74 18.18
CA GLU A 172 -7.73 12.54 17.53
C GLU A 172 -8.76 11.69 16.74
N PHE A 173 -8.54 10.38 16.63
CA PHE A 173 -9.44 9.47 15.94
C PHE A 173 -10.42 8.78 16.89
N ASP A 174 -11.67 8.61 16.47
CA ASP A 174 -12.73 7.96 17.25
C ASP A 174 -12.50 6.45 17.36
N ALA A 175 -11.91 5.85 16.32
CA ALA A 175 -11.60 4.42 16.29
C ALA A 175 -10.38 4.13 15.40
N ALA A 176 -9.71 3.01 15.72
CA ALA A 176 -8.65 2.42 14.91
C ALA A 176 -8.94 0.94 14.70
N ILE A 177 -9.10 0.53 13.46
CA ILE A 177 -9.34 -0.86 13.07
C ILE A 177 -8.03 -1.45 12.58
N GLU A 178 -7.58 -2.51 13.21
CA GLU A 178 -6.33 -3.16 12.87
C GLU A 178 -6.54 -4.19 11.74
N CYS A 179 -5.78 -4.03 10.66
CA CYS A 179 -5.76 -4.97 9.55
C CYS A 179 -4.81 -6.14 9.83
N ASN A 180 -5.18 -7.34 9.43
CA ASN A 180 -4.23 -8.45 9.35
C ASN A 180 -3.14 -8.08 8.33
N SER A 181 -1.90 -7.97 8.81
CA SER A 181 -0.77 -7.42 8.03
C SER A 181 0.41 -8.39 7.94
N ILE A 182 0.14 -9.69 8.03
CA ILE A 182 1.10 -10.79 7.87
C ILE A 182 0.53 -11.89 6.97
N GLY A 183 1.39 -12.77 6.53
CA GLY A 183 1.00 -13.87 5.65
C GLY A 183 0.46 -13.36 4.31
N ASN A 184 -0.35 -14.16 3.67
CA ASN A 184 -0.95 -13.84 2.37
C ASN A 184 -2.17 -12.91 2.49
N TYR A 185 -2.15 -11.97 3.46
CA TYR A 185 -3.15 -10.89 3.55
C TYR A 185 -2.80 -9.72 2.63
N SER A 186 -3.83 -9.02 2.20
CA SER A 186 -3.70 -7.75 1.48
C SER A 186 -4.78 -6.77 1.90
N SER A 187 -4.51 -5.47 1.71
CA SER A 187 -5.48 -4.40 2.01
C SER A 187 -5.69 -3.54 0.78
N LEU A 188 -6.91 -3.52 0.24
CA LEU A 188 -7.32 -2.60 -0.81
C LEU A 188 -8.09 -1.44 -0.17
N MET A 189 -7.66 -0.20 -0.43
CA MET A 189 -8.27 0.99 0.13
C MET A 189 -8.69 1.95 -1.00
N LEU A 190 -9.92 2.46 -0.95
CA LEU A 190 -10.36 3.57 -1.80
C LEU A 190 -9.88 4.88 -1.17
N ARG A 191 -9.23 5.71 -1.95
CA ARG A 191 -8.83 7.04 -1.51
C ARG A 191 -10.05 7.97 -1.40
N THR A 192 -10.27 8.51 -0.22
CA THR A 192 -11.22 9.59 0.06
C THR A 192 -10.52 10.64 0.94
N ASP A 193 -11.13 11.80 1.16
CA ASP A 193 -10.54 12.82 2.04
C ASP A 193 -10.57 12.42 3.52
N HIS A 194 -11.17 11.26 3.85
CA HIS A 194 -11.23 10.67 5.18
C HIS A 194 -10.69 9.22 5.19
N ALA A 195 -9.93 8.82 4.17
CA ALA A 195 -9.30 7.49 4.13
C ALA A 195 -8.00 7.47 4.94
N TRP A 196 -8.12 7.81 6.23
CA TRP A 196 -7.02 7.87 7.17
C TRP A 196 -6.48 6.49 7.49
N HIS A 197 -5.18 6.34 7.39
CA HIS A 197 -4.49 5.10 7.75
C HIS A 197 -3.12 5.40 8.33
N ALA A 198 -2.61 4.45 9.11
CA ALA A 198 -1.36 4.61 9.84
C ALA A 198 -0.72 3.26 10.18
N VAL A 199 0.47 3.30 10.72
CA VAL A 199 1.14 2.17 11.40
C VAL A 199 1.76 2.71 12.67
N ARG A 200 1.44 2.13 13.83
CA ARG A 200 2.12 2.50 15.10
C ARG A 200 3.58 2.09 15.07
N ALA A 201 4.37 2.74 15.93
CA ALA A 201 5.79 2.44 16.06
C ALA A 201 6.02 0.92 16.22
N ILE A 202 6.91 0.40 15.39
CA ILE A 202 7.29 -1.01 15.36
C ILE A 202 8.32 -1.26 16.46
N ASN A 203 8.16 -2.36 17.19
CA ASN A 203 9.10 -2.79 18.22
C ASN A 203 9.59 -4.22 17.95
N CYS A 204 10.25 -4.41 16.83
CA CYS A 204 10.81 -5.70 16.43
C CYS A 204 12.29 -5.81 16.82
N PRO A 205 12.86 -7.02 16.87
CA PRO A 205 14.30 -7.22 17.07
C PRO A 205 15.15 -6.54 16.01
N GLU A 206 16.40 -6.23 16.36
CA GLU A 206 17.36 -5.69 15.41
C GLU A 206 17.51 -6.61 14.18
N GLY A 207 17.52 -6.02 13.01
CA GLY A 207 17.60 -6.73 11.73
C GLY A 207 16.27 -7.25 11.19
N ALA A 208 15.20 -7.33 11.99
CA ALA A 208 13.87 -7.63 11.48
C ALA A 208 13.29 -6.41 10.74
N LEU A 209 12.55 -6.66 9.67
CA LEU A 209 11.95 -5.64 8.83
C LEU A 209 10.50 -5.98 8.52
N ARG A 210 9.59 -5.02 8.73
CA ARG A 210 8.26 -5.10 8.17
C ARG A 210 8.32 -4.92 6.67
N ARG A 211 7.77 -5.87 5.90
CA ARG A 211 7.87 -5.90 4.43
C ARG A 211 6.50 -5.77 3.79
N VAL A 212 6.32 -4.71 3.03
CA VAL A 212 5.06 -4.43 2.32
C VAL A 212 5.36 -4.10 0.86
N PHE A 213 4.55 -4.65 -0.04
CA PHE A 213 4.50 -4.26 -1.43
C PHE A 213 3.22 -3.46 -1.67
N ILE A 214 3.34 -2.28 -2.26
CA ILE A 214 2.26 -1.33 -2.43
C ILE A 214 2.01 -1.09 -3.92
N VAL A 215 0.77 -1.26 -4.33
CA VAL A 215 0.28 -0.89 -5.66
C VAL A 215 -0.52 0.40 -5.52
N VAL A 216 0.10 1.51 -5.91
CA VAL A 216 -0.60 2.80 -5.96
C VAL A 216 -1.43 2.86 -7.24
N VAL A 217 -2.73 3.07 -7.07
CA VAL A 217 -3.69 3.12 -8.18
C VAL A 217 -3.95 4.56 -8.59
N ASN A 218 -3.60 4.91 -9.82
CA ASN A 218 -3.84 6.24 -10.37
C ASN A 218 -4.89 6.18 -11.47
N PRO A 219 -5.80 7.16 -11.57
CA PRO A 219 -6.68 7.27 -12.72
C PRO A 219 -5.86 7.68 -13.96
N VAL A 220 -6.20 7.10 -15.11
CA VAL A 220 -5.60 7.53 -16.38
C VAL A 220 -6.15 8.90 -16.74
N SER A 221 -5.33 9.93 -16.61
CA SER A 221 -5.69 11.32 -16.91
C SER A 221 -4.73 11.93 -17.93
N LEU A 222 -5.29 12.46 -19.03
CA LEU A 222 -4.51 13.22 -20.02
C LEU A 222 -3.88 14.46 -19.40
N PHE A 223 -4.57 15.11 -18.46
CA PHE A 223 -4.07 16.29 -17.76
C PHE A 223 -2.78 15.99 -16.99
N TRP A 224 -2.75 14.89 -16.23
CA TRP A 224 -1.56 14.49 -15.49
C TRP A 224 -0.42 14.07 -16.41
N LYS A 225 -0.72 13.40 -17.54
CA LYS A 225 0.27 13.02 -18.56
C LYS A 225 0.93 14.24 -19.21
N VAL A 226 0.15 15.28 -19.50
CA VAL A 226 0.67 16.54 -20.07
C VAL A 226 1.47 17.30 -19.03
N ARG A 227 0.96 17.42 -17.80
CA ARG A 227 1.68 18.10 -16.71
C ARG A 227 3.02 17.47 -16.43
N ASP A 228 3.08 16.12 -16.31
CA ASP A 228 4.31 15.41 -16.01
C ASP A 228 5.34 15.48 -17.15
N ARG A 229 4.89 15.72 -18.39
CA ARG A 229 5.78 16.05 -19.53
C ARG A 229 6.35 17.45 -19.46
N VAL A 230 5.56 18.43 -19.01
CA VAL A 230 5.93 19.86 -19.03
C VAL A 230 6.76 20.25 -17.80
N ILE A 231 6.41 19.72 -16.63
CA ILE A 231 7.01 20.12 -15.34
C ILE A 231 8.14 19.13 -14.92
N GLY A 232 8.34 18.06 -15.70
CA GLY A 232 9.12 16.90 -15.29
C GLY A 232 8.37 16.11 -14.20
N LYS A 233 8.64 14.79 -14.08
CA LYS A 233 8.14 13.98 -12.98
C LYS A 233 8.71 14.53 -11.68
N LYS A 234 8.03 15.48 -11.04
CA LYS A 234 8.23 15.74 -9.63
C LYS A 234 7.63 14.53 -8.91
N ILE A 235 8.49 13.58 -8.60
CA ILE A 235 8.18 12.47 -7.71
C ILE A 235 7.67 13.12 -6.43
N GLN A 236 6.36 13.08 -6.20
CA GLN A 236 5.83 13.36 -4.88
C GLN A 236 6.27 12.19 -4.03
N ARG A 237 7.21 12.46 -3.14
CA ARG A 237 7.63 11.50 -2.12
C ARG A 237 6.39 11.17 -1.29
N LEU A 238 6.04 9.89 -1.27
CA LEU A 238 5.04 9.30 -0.39
C LEU A 238 5.54 9.38 1.05
#